data_61897a1b0be45498f3c87a7144333c55
#
_entry.id   61897a1b0be45498f3c87a7144333c55
#
_cell.length_a   1.000
_cell.length_b   1.000
_cell.length_c   1.000
_cell.angle_alpha   90.00
_cell.angle_beta   90.00
_cell.angle_gamma   90.00
#
_symmetry.space_group_name_H-M   'P 1'
#
loop_
_entity.id
_entity.type
_entity.pdbx_description
1 polymer ?
#
loop_
_entity_poly.entity_id
_entity_poly.type
_entity_poly.pdbx_seq_one_letter_code
_entity_poly.pdbx_strand_id
1 'polypeptide(L)'
;MPYVKKTKRNVWRRMASRIGGLCTRWWREATGPIRRRNGRLAPAAVLRRLLLWAPVIAVALVLCGALGFHLFTGWRARDLATQAVAQAQKGEARFARLQMYSASSLRPNDPAVKRAAAMVESRLGNPEAVRGWEEVPEDADLSGEEIEVRAEVMSRHGSEEQFAAAVSALEKQGETGRAAELRAMRSLRSGNFKAAIELLRGVAADDHERRLRLLQLLVARYEPVLGKRPPASPEEAAAVEEMVALVDALAGTPSGDKALGLGVDVPFFPAAKRAEWAGLVWSKASPANPALLPAAAYLVKSGARSVDDVSAELGKLYDTATIPQQAELAVWLNRRGRQKEALALVTTERAMQDAAAYEVRSEVLMALGDWEELRELGETDSPAPPSLRHSIQALAAHRLGDTELAKDALRQALRAGIDSGGFDNASMLAEDIGQRAMADEAVLTACGDVETAEYIFPFARERFSRSGQFAKLSTAYEAARIAAPNAEHVKDHGRRANLLRGLLVPLEETAAACQAAPGEMAFAATHALNHLRKRQPQEALAVFNERTVFADRLLPGELAILVAAFQANGDTTRARAAAASLDVNLLAPAERALVAPVMQGSP
;
A
#
# COMPACT_ATOMS: atom_id res chain seq x y z
N MET A 1 -5.84 57.70 17.75
CA MET A 1 -7.31 57.88 17.62
C MET A 1 -8.07 57.32 18.84
N PRO A 2 -8.31 58.05 19.91
CA PRO A 2 -9.01 57.51 21.10
C PRO A 2 -10.45 58.03 21.30
N TYR A 3 -11.03 58.75 20.34
CA TYR A 3 -12.32 59.42 20.58
C TYR A 3 -13.60 58.62 20.20
N VAL A 4 -13.47 57.52 19.44
CA VAL A 4 -14.64 56.77 18.92
C VAL A 4 -15.17 55.70 19.90
N LYS A 5 -14.38 55.26 20.88
CA LYS A 5 -14.80 54.19 21.83
C LYS A 5 -15.74 54.67 22.96
N LYS A 6 -15.74 55.95 23.33
CA LYS A 6 -16.56 56.44 24.44
C LYS A 6 -18.05 56.65 24.09
N THR A 7 -18.38 56.98 22.86
CA THR A 7 -19.76 57.23 22.41
C THR A 7 -20.58 55.94 22.27
N LYS A 8 -19.99 54.84 21.80
CA LYS A 8 -20.71 53.55 21.66
C LYS A 8 -21.12 52.95 23.03
N ARG A 9 -20.28 53.11 24.06
CA ARG A 9 -20.56 52.55 25.41
C ARG A 9 -21.73 53.25 26.11
N ASN A 10 -21.95 54.53 25.84
CA ASN A 10 -23.07 55.30 26.41
C ASN A 10 -24.41 55.02 25.71
N VAL A 11 -24.40 54.73 24.43
CA VAL A 11 -25.58 54.30 23.67
C VAL A 11 -26.07 52.93 24.14
N TRP A 12 -25.19 51.99 24.32
CA TRP A 12 -25.52 50.65 24.82
C TRP A 12 -26.05 50.67 26.26
N ARG A 13 -25.49 51.54 27.15
CA ARG A 13 -26.01 51.71 28.52
C ARG A 13 -27.41 52.32 28.55
N ARG A 14 -27.70 53.31 27.69
CA ARG A 14 -29.06 53.91 27.56
C ARG A 14 -30.06 52.93 26.94
N MET A 15 -29.64 52.12 25.96
CA MET A 15 -30.46 51.02 25.42
C MET A 15 -30.75 49.95 26.48
N ALA A 16 -29.73 49.48 27.19
CA ALA A 16 -29.90 48.47 28.24
C ALA A 16 -30.82 48.95 29.38
N SER A 17 -30.73 50.23 29.81
CA SER A 17 -31.64 50.78 30.84
C SER A 17 -33.09 50.93 30.36
N ARG A 18 -33.31 51.28 29.06
CA ARG A 18 -34.64 51.34 28.46
C ARG A 18 -35.26 49.95 28.30
N ILE A 19 -34.46 48.99 27.84
CA ILE A 19 -34.89 47.58 27.71
C ILE A 19 -35.18 46.99 29.10
N GLY A 20 -34.32 47.24 30.10
CA GLY A 20 -34.56 46.81 31.48
C GLY A 20 -35.85 47.40 32.10
N GLY A 21 -36.14 48.68 31.82
CA GLY A 21 -37.39 49.31 32.25
C GLY A 21 -38.66 48.75 31.59
N LEU A 22 -38.56 48.44 30.29
CA LEU A 22 -39.61 47.75 29.52
C LEU A 22 -39.84 46.32 30.01
N CYS A 23 -38.77 45.59 30.26
CA CYS A 23 -38.81 44.20 30.76
C CYS A 23 -39.42 44.13 32.17
N THR A 24 -39.06 45.07 33.07
CA THR A 24 -39.63 45.10 34.42
C THR A 24 -41.13 45.55 34.46
N ARG A 25 -41.53 46.41 33.53
CA ARG A 25 -42.95 46.80 33.38
C ARG A 25 -43.76 45.64 32.79
N TRP A 26 -43.25 45.03 31.77
CA TRP A 26 -43.82 43.82 31.14
C TRP A 26 -43.91 42.64 32.14
N TRP A 27 -42.87 42.40 32.95
CA TRP A 27 -42.85 41.37 34.00
C TRP A 27 -43.94 41.63 35.05
N ARG A 28 -44.10 42.88 35.55
CA ARG A 28 -45.13 43.21 36.47
C ARG A 28 -46.56 43.06 35.91
N GLU A 29 -46.77 43.37 34.64
CA GLU A 29 -48.05 43.15 33.96
C GLU A 29 -48.32 41.65 33.71
N ALA A 30 -47.30 40.88 33.44
CA ALA A 30 -47.40 39.43 33.18
C ALA A 30 -47.60 38.60 34.45
N THR A 31 -47.01 39.00 35.60
CA THR A 31 -47.04 38.24 36.85
C THR A 31 -47.96 38.83 37.95
N GLY A 32 -48.47 40.09 37.80
CA GLY A 32 -49.33 40.76 38.78
C GLY A 32 -50.64 39.99 39.02
N PRO A 33 -51.31 40.19 40.21
CA PRO A 33 -52.53 39.45 40.54
C PRO A 33 -53.68 39.75 39.56
N ILE A 34 -54.41 38.75 39.11
CA ILE A 34 -55.60 38.90 38.25
C ILE A 34 -56.74 39.37 39.14
N ARG A 35 -57.21 40.62 38.93
CA ARG A 35 -58.42 41.11 39.63
C ARG A 35 -59.61 40.27 39.22
N ARG A 36 -60.21 39.58 40.19
CA ARG A 36 -61.48 38.86 40.02
C ARG A 36 -62.63 39.83 40.07
N ARG A 37 -63.53 39.83 39.11
CA ARG A 37 -64.79 40.54 39.10
C ARG A 37 -65.91 39.50 39.30
N ASN A 38 -66.65 39.59 40.43
CA ASN A 38 -67.69 38.63 40.81
C ASN A 38 -67.25 37.12 40.82
N GLY A 39 -66.07 36.85 41.37
CA GLY A 39 -65.58 35.45 41.53
C GLY A 39 -65.17 34.69 40.23
N ARG A 40 -65.45 35.26 39.08
CA ARG A 40 -65.08 34.66 37.78
C ARG A 40 -63.86 35.37 37.18
N LEU A 41 -62.95 34.59 36.57
CA LEU A 41 -61.83 35.15 35.82
C LEU A 41 -62.35 35.89 34.58
N ALA A 42 -62.02 37.19 34.45
CA ALA A 42 -62.41 37.98 33.29
C ALA A 42 -61.65 37.40 32.03
N PRO A 43 -62.35 36.89 31.01
CA PRO A 43 -61.70 36.21 29.85
C PRO A 43 -60.71 37.13 29.13
N ALA A 44 -61.01 38.46 29.11
CA ALA A 44 -60.11 39.46 28.55
C ALA A 44 -58.76 39.59 29.28
N ALA A 45 -58.77 39.42 30.61
CA ALA A 45 -57.53 39.50 31.41
C ALA A 45 -56.67 38.25 31.24
N VAL A 46 -57.29 37.10 31.05
CA VAL A 46 -56.59 35.84 30.74
C VAL A 46 -55.99 35.90 29.33
N LEU A 47 -56.77 36.37 28.34
CA LEU A 47 -56.30 36.50 26.95
C LEU A 47 -55.13 37.50 26.85
N ARG A 48 -55.21 38.65 27.55
CA ARG A 48 -54.12 39.64 27.60
C ARG A 48 -52.82 39.02 28.17
N ARG A 49 -52.92 38.20 29.22
CA ARG A 49 -51.75 37.48 29.78
C ARG A 49 -51.19 36.43 28.81
N LEU A 50 -52.02 35.63 28.17
CA LEU A 50 -51.59 34.70 27.17
C LEU A 50 -50.87 35.44 26.06
N LEU A 51 -51.35 36.54 25.55
CA LEU A 51 -50.71 37.40 24.57
C LEU A 51 -49.36 37.98 25.05
N LEU A 52 -49.23 38.32 26.33
CA LEU A 52 -47.95 38.77 26.90
C LEU A 52 -46.93 37.67 27.06
N TRP A 53 -47.36 36.43 27.35
CA TRP A 53 -46.45 35.27 27.47
C TRP A 53 -46.13 34.60 26.14
N ALA A 54 -46.99 34.75 25.11
CA ALA A 54 -46.81 34.14 23.81
C ALA A 54 -45.41 34.39 23.19
N PRO A 55 -44.84 35.61 23.16
CA PRO A 55 -43.51 35.84 22.60
C PRO A 55 -42.40 35.17 23.43
N VAL A 56 -42.55 35.12 24.78
CA VAL A 56 -41.58 34.44 25.65
C VAL A 56 -41.59 32.92 25.38
N ILE A 57 -42.79 32.35 25.31
CA ILE A 57 -42.95 30.92 24.98
C ILE A 57 -42.43 30.64 23.57
N ALA A 58 -42.72 31.49 22.59
CA ALA A 58 -42.20 31.32 21.22
C ALA A 58 -40.69 31.37 21.19
N VAL A 59 -40.04 32.33 21.87
CA VAL A 59 -38.56 32.38 21.95
C VAL A 59 -38.01 31.16 22.69
N ALA A 60 -38.64 30.74 23.79
CA ALA A 60 -38.21 29.52 24.51
C ALA A 60 -38.31 28.27 23.64
N LEU A 61 -39.39 28.11 22.86
CA LEU A 61 -39.58 26.99 21.94
C LEU A 61 -38.54 27.01 20.83
N VAL A 62 -38.23 28.20 20.26
CA VAL A 62 -37.16 28.32 19.23
C VAL A 62 -35.80 27.97 19.82
N LEU A 63 -35.48 28.45 21.04
CA LEU A 63 -34.22 28.13 21.72
C LEU A 63 -34.12 26.64 22.07
N CYS A 64 -35.20 26.06 22.60
CA CYS A 64 -35.24 24.61 22.88
C CYS A 64 -35.14 23.78 21.58
N GLY A 65 -35.83 24.22 20.52
CA GLY A 65 -35.74 23.58 19.20
C GLY A 65 -34.32 23.67 18.61
N ALA A 66 -33.70 24.84 18.67
CA ALA A 66 -32.32 25.04 18.19
C ALA A 66 -31.29 24.21 19.00
N LEU A 67 -31.46 24.20 20.35
CA LEU A 67 -30.61 23.36 21.20
C LEU A 67 -30.81 21.87 20.94
N GLY A 68 -32.08 21.44 20.86
CA GLY A 68 -32.42 20.05 20.52
C GLY A 68 -31.85 19.62 19.16
N PHE A 69 -32.01 20.48 18.15
CA PHE A 69 -31.42 20.24 16.82
C PHE A 69 -29.88 20.20 16.88
N HIS A 70 -29.27 21.09 17.65
CA HIS A 70 -27.81 21.09 17.82
C HIS A 70 -27.32 19.82 18.51
N LEU A 71 -27.97 19.36 19.56
CA LEU A 71 -27.62 18.13 20.26
C LEU A 71 -27.85 16.89 19.37
N PHE A 72 -28.99 16.84 18.70
CA PHE A 72 -29.32 15.73 17.79
C PHE A 72 -28.33 15.61 16.62
N THR A 73 -27.99 16.71 15.95
CA THR A 73 -27.02 16.70 14.85
C THR A 73 -25.62 16.33 15.34
N GLY A 74 -25.22 16.74 16.54
CA GLY A 74 -23.96 16.33 17.15
C GLY A 74 -23.91 14.83 17.47
N TRP A 75 -24.96 14.31 18.10
CA TRP A 75 -25.07 12.87 18.34
C TRP A 75 -25.10 12.05 17.06
N ARG A 76 -25.92 12.45 16.08
CA ARG A 76 -26.02 11.74 14.79
C ARG A 76 -24.73 11.75 13.99
N ALA A 77 -23.98 12.86 14.01
CA ALA A 77 -22.69 12.95 13.34
C ALA A 77 -21.67 11.97 13.94
N ARG A 78 -21.60 11.88 15.27
CA ARG A 78 -20.70 10.93 15.96
C ARG A 78 -21.10 9.47 15.75
N ASP A 79 -22.39 9.17 15.75
CA ASP A 79 -22.92 7.83 15.46
C ASP A 79 -22.54 7.37 14.05
N LEU A 80 -22.76 8.23 13.03
CA LEU A 80 -22.34 7.96 11.65
C LEU A 80 -20.81 7.81 11.53
N ALA A 81 -20.04 8.63 12.24
CA ALA A 81 -18.59 8.54 12.25
C ALA A 81 -18.08 7.21 12.84
N THR A 82 -18.69 6.74 13.93
CA THR A 82 -18.38 5.43 14.53
C THR A 82 -18.72 4.28 13.59
N GLN A 83 -19.88 4.35 12.93
CA GLN A 83 -20.27 3.35 11.91
C GLN A 83 -19.31 3.35 10.73
N ALA A 84 -18.85 4.52 10.27
CA ALA A 84 -17.89 4.63 9.18
C ALA A 84 -16.54 3.95 9.52
N VAL A 85 -16.03 4.12 10.74
CA VAL A 85 -14.82 3.43 11.20
C VAL A 85 -15.03 1.91 11.20
N ALA A 86 -16.17 1.43 11.71
CA ALA A 86 -16.48 0.00 11.73
C ALA A 86 -16.60 -0.60 10.32
N GLN A 87 -17.14 0.14 9.35
CA GLN A 87 -17.21 -0.29 7.95
C GLN A 87 -15.82 -0.29 7.29
N ALA A 88 -14.99 0.71 7.59
CA ALA A 88 -13.60 0.73 7.11
C ALA A 88 -12.78 -0.47 7.63
N GLN A 89 -12.99 -0.88 8.89
CA GLN A 89 -12.37 -2.08 9.46
C GLN A 89 -12.77 -3.37 8.74
N LYS A 90 -14.00 -3.43 8.18
CA LYS A 90 -14.48 -4.56 7.36
C LYS A 90 -14.03 -4.49 5.90
N GLY A 91 -13.33 -3.43 5.50
CA GLY A 91 -12.93 -3.21 4.10
C GLY A 91 -14.03 -2.64 3.20
N GLU A 92 -15.16 -2.23 3.76
CA GLU A 92 -16.30 -1.67 3.02
C GLU A 92 -16.10 -0.18 2.69
N ALA A 93 -15.08 0.11 1.87
CA ALA A 93 -14.59 1.47 1.60
C ALA A 93 -15.69 2.44 1.14
N ARG A 94 -16.58 2.01 0.24
CA ARG A 94 -17.65 2.87 -0.31
C ARG A 94 -18.64 3.30 0.77
N PHE A 95 -19.07 2.37 1.61
CA PHE A 95 -20.01 2.66 2.70
C PHE A 95 -19.35 3.51 3.79
N ALA A 96 -18.11 3.21 4.16
CA ALA A 96 -17.34 3.98 5.12
C ALA A 96 -17.22 5.46 4.70
N ARG A 97 -16.84 5.73 3.44
CA ARG A 97 -16.73 7.09 2.91
C ARG A 97 -18.08 7.81 2.84
N LEU A 98 -19.15 7.14 2.43
CA LEU A 98 -20.49 7.75 2.39
C LEU A 98 -20.98 8.17 3.77
N GLN A 99 -20.82 7.31 4.78
CA GLN A 99 -21.17 7.62 6.15
C GLN A 99 -20.30 8.75 6.72
N MET A 100 -18.99 8.73 6.41
CA MET A 100 -18.07 9.78 6.86
C MET A 100 -18.39 11.12 6.21
N TYR A 101 -18.73 11.16 4.93
CA TYR A 101 -19.21 12.37 4.25
C TYR A 101 -20.46 12.93 4.93
N SER A 102 -21.42 12.07 5.25
CA SER A 102 -22.65 12.46 5.96
C SER A 102 -22.35 13.00 7.36
N ALA A 103 -21.44 12.37 8.11
CA ALA A 103 -21.01 12.85 9.43
C ALA A 103 -20.34 14.23 9.36
N SER A 104 -19.40 14.39 8.41
CA SER A 104 -18.67 15.65 8.20
C SER A 104 -19.57 16.79 7.72
N SER A 105 -20.59 16.50 6.91
CA SER A 105 -21.58 17.52 6.48
C SER A 105 -22.45 18.02 7.64
N LEU A 106 -22.75 17.17 8.63
CA LEU A 106 -23.49 17.56 9.82
C LEU A 106 -22.63 18.36 10.80
N ARG A 107 -21.36 18.00 10.99
CA ARG A 107 -20.45 18.58 11.99
C ARG A 107 -18.98 18.59 11.51
N PRO A 108 -18.60 19.47 10.59
CA PRO A 108 -17.26 19.50 10.00
C PRO A 108 -16.14 19.82 11.00
N ASN A 109 -16.46 20.52 12.09
CA ASN A 109 -15.50 20.95 13.10
C ASN A 109 -15.57 20.15 14.41
N ASP A 110 -16.37 19.08 14.48
CA ASP A 110 -16.40 18.22 15.68
C ASP A 110 -15.11 17.39 15.75
N PRO A 111 -14.31 17.49 16.84
CA PRO A 111 -13.05 16.74 16.96
C PRO A 111 -13.21 15.24 16.83
N ALA A 112 -14.32 14.66 17.30
CA ALA A 112 -14.58 13.22 17.18
C ALA A 112 -14.84 12.82 15.71
N VAL A 113 -15.53 13.67 14.94
CA VAL A 113 -15.76 13.45 13.50
C VAL A 113 -14.43 13.54 12.72
N LYS A 114 -13.57 14.51 13.04
CA LYS A 114 -12.24 14.64 12.41
C LYS A 114 -11.36 13.44 12.71
N ARG A 115 -11.31 12.96 13.95
CA ARG A 115 -10.57 11.74 14.31
C ARG A 115 -11.08 10.52 13.54
N ALA A 116 -12.39 10.34 13.51
CA ALA A 116 -12.99 9.23 12.76
C ALA A 116 -12.69 9.31 11.26
N ALA A 117 -12.67 10.52 10.67
CA ALA A 117 -12.28 10.70 9.27
C ALA A 117 -10.83 10.27 9.02
N ALA A 118 -9.89 10.71 9.88
CA ALA A 118 -8.51 10.28 9.82
C ALA A 118 -8.35 8.76 9.97
N MET A 119 -9.11 8.14 10.90
CA MET A 119 -9.16 6.69 11.10
C MET A 119 -9.67 5.94 9.87
N VAL A 120 -10.78 6.41 9.25
CA VAL A 120 -11.36 5.79 8.05
C VAL A 120 -10.35 5.81 6.89
N GLU A 121 -9.77 6.97 6.55
CA GLU A 121 -8.80 7.06 5.48
C GLU A 121 -7.52 6.26 5.79
N SER A 122 -7.12 6.18 7.07
CA SER A 122 -6.00 5.34 7.52
C SER A 122 -6.24 3.85 7.27
N ARG A 123 -7.43 3.36 7.66
CA ARG A 123 -7.82 1.94 7.48
C ARG A 123 -7.98 1.58 6.00
N LEU A 124 -8.34 2.54 5.16
CA LEU A 124 -8.43 2.38 3.72
C LEU A 124 -7.07 2.53 3.01
N GLY A 125 -5.99 2.81 3.75
CA GLY A 125 -4.64 2.95 3.21
C GLY A 125 -4.42 4.22 2.37
N ASN A 126 -5.28 5.23 2.50
CA ASN A 126 -5.21 6.46 1.72
C ASN A 126 -4.10 7.38 2.26
N PRO A 127 -3.16 7.88 1.41
CA PRO A 127 -2.16 8.88 1.81
C PRO A 127 -2.73 10.16 2.41
N GLU A 128 -3.95 10.57 2.02
CA GLU A 128 -4.63 11.74 2.59
C GLU A 128 -4.94 11.62 4.09
N ALA A 129 -4.85 10.42 4.65
CA ALA A 129 -4.95 10.20 6.10
C ALA A 129 -3.93 11.02 6.89
N VAL A 130 -2.73 11.28 6.32
CA VAL A 130 -1.71 12.15 6.95
C VAL A 130 -2.30 13.53 7.25
N ARG A 131 -2.91 14.15 6.24
CA ARG A 131 -3.58 15.46 6.39
C ARG A 131 -4.74 15.39 7.37
N GLY A 132 -5.51 14.29 7.34
CA GLY A 132 -6.58 14.07 8.31
C GLY A 132 -6.08 14.10 9.76
N TRP A 133 -4.94 13.48 10.03
CA TRP A 133 -4.31 13.48 11.35
C TRP A 133 -3.70 14.85 11.75
N GLU A 134 -3.25 15.67 10.79
CA GLU A 134 -2.81 17.04 11.04
C GLU A 134 -3.96 17.95 11.51
N GLU A 135 -5.19 17.69 11.05
CA GLU A 135 -6.38 18.43 11.46
C GLU A 135 -6.90 18.04 12.85
N VAL A 136 -6.42 16.93 13.43
CA VAL A 136 -6.74 16.53 14.80
C VAL A 136 -5.90 17.37 15.77
N PRO A 137 -6.53 18.04 16.77
CA PRO A 137 -5.79 18.85 17.72
C PRO A 137 -4.70 18.06 18.47
N GLU A 138 -3.56 18.69 18.75
CA GLU A 138 -2.43 18.05 19.43
C GLU A 138 -2.76 17.63 20.87
N ASP A 139 -3.67 18.35 21.52
CA ASP A 139 -4.18 18.10 22.87
C ASP A 139 -5.34 17.08 22.90
N ALA A 140 -5.69 16.50 21.75
CA ALA A 140 -6.74 15.49 21.70
C ALA A 140 -6.32 14.25 22.48
N ASP A 141 -7.18 13.80 23.38
CA ASP A 141 -7.03 12.53 24.09
C ASP A 141 -7.28 11.37 23.10
N LEU A 142 -6.19 10.83 22.52
CA LEU A 142 -6.24 9.73 21.57
C LEU A 142 -6.20 8.39 22.31
N SER A 143 -7.06 7.47 21.91
CA SER A 143 -6.98 6.08 22.36
C SER A 143 -5.70 5.39 21.88
N GLY A 144 -5.32 4.28 22.51
CA GLY A 144 -4.15 3.49 22.09
C GLY A 144 -4.24 3.06 20.62
N GLU A 145 -5.43 2.62 20.17
CA GLU A 145 -5.68 2.25 18.77
C GLU A 145 -5.47 3.45 17.82
N GLU A 146 -5.98 4.63 18.17
CA GLU A 146 -5.82 5.84 17.35
C GLU A 146 -4.34 6.25 17.22
N ILE A 147 -3.57 6.14 18.31
CA ILE A 147 -2.12 6.43 18.30
C ILE A 147 -1.38 5.41 17.43
N GLU A 148 -1.70 4.13 17.54
CA GLU A 148 -1.10 3.08 16.70
C GLU A 148 -1.39 3.31 15.22
N VAL A 149 -2.65 3.51 14.85
CA VAL A 149 -3.07 3.76 13.46
C VAL A 149 -2.43 5.03 12.91
N ARG A 150 -2.36 6.10 13.70
CA ARG A 150 -1.63 7.32 13.33
C ARG A 150 -0.17 7.01 13.04
N ALA A 151 0.53 6.27 13.91
CA ALA A 151 1.93 5.91 13.72
C ALA A 151 2.15 5.03 12.50
N GLU A 152 1.24 4.10 12.19
CA GLU A 152 1.27 3.31 10.96
C GLU A 152 1.18 4.17 9.71
N VAL A 153 0.23 5.11 9.65
CA VAL A 153 0.08 6.03 8.53
C VAL A 153 1.29 6.93 8.37
N MET A 154 1.78 7.51 9.48
CA MET A 154 2.99 8.33 9.45
C MET A 154 4.23 7.53 9.03
N SER A 155 4.30 6.25 9.37
CA SER A 155 5.37 5.38 8.90
C SER A 155 5.32 5.14 7.38
N ARG A 156 4.12 5.17 6.78
CA ARG A 156 3.91 4.92 5.33
C ARG A 156 4.05 6.19 4.49
N HIS A 157 3.47 7.28 4.96
CA HIS A 157 3.22 8.47 4.14
C HIS A 157 3.64 9.78 4.81
N GLY A 158 3.94 9.78 6.11
CA GLY A 158 4.30 10.99 6.85
C GLY A 158 5.76 11.41 6.64
N SER A 159 6.05 12.69 6.91
CA SER A 159 7.42 13.21 7.00
C SER A 159 8.20 12.53 8.13
N GLU A 160 9.52 12.73 8.16
CA GLU A 160 10.36 12.19 9.25
C GLU A 160 9.95 12.76 10.62
N GLU A 161 9.65 14.05 10.67
CA GLU A 161 9.22 14.73 11.90
C GLU A 161 7.86 14.20 12.40
N GLN A 162 6.89 14.05 11.49
CA GLN A 162 5.56 13.51 11.81
C GLN A 162 5.64 12.07 12.31
N PHE A 163 6.46 11.27 11.66
CA PHE A 163 6.71 9.89 12.07
C PHE A 163 7.40 9.81 13.43
N ALA A 164 8.47 10.59 13.65
CA ALA A 164 9.18 10.62 14.92
C ALA A 164 8.26 11.02 16.08
N ALA A 165 7.39 12.02 15.87
CA ALA A 165 6.40 12.45 16.86
C ALA A 165 5.37 11.34 17.17
N ALA A 166 4.85 10.66 16.13
CA ALA A 166 3.87 9.59 16.28
C ALA A 166 4.45 8.37 17.00
N VAL A 167 5.68 7.98 16.68
CA VAL A 167 6.39 6.86 17.34
C VAL A 167 6.72 7.21 18.80
N SER A 168 7.12 8.47 19.09
CA SER A 168 7.34 8.93 20.47
C SER A 168 6.04 8.85 21.31
N ALA A 169 4.88 9.08 20.71
CA ALA A 169 3.59 8.91 21.39
C ALA A 169 3.32 7.44 21.76
N LEU A 170 3.66 6.48 20.88
CA LEU A 170 3.58 5.04 21.18
C LEU A 170 4.53 4.63 22.32
N GLU A 171 5.76 5.14 22.32
CA GLU A 171 6.74 4.85 23.38
C GLU A 171 6.28 5.36 24.73
N LYS A 172 5.64 6.54 24.78
CA LYS A 172 5.03 7.09 26.01
C LYS A 172 3.91 6.22 26.57
N GLN A 173 3.22 5.45 25.73
CA GLN A 173 2.22 4.47 26.14
C GLN A 173 2.81 3.12 26.57
N GLY A 174 4.14 2.95 26.48
CA GLY A 174 4.83 1.69 26.80
C GLY A 174 4.95 0.72 25.60
N GLU A 175 4.42 1.08 24.42
CA GLU A 175 4.42 0.25 23.21
C GLU A 175 5.78 0.32 22.46
N THR A 176 6.88 0.16 23.20
CA THR A 176 8.26 0.29 22.66
C THR A 176 8.56 -0.73 21.56
N GLY A 177 8.01 -1.95 21.69
CA GLY A 177 8.18 -3.00 20.69
C GLY A 177 7.49 -2.66 19.36
N ARG A 178 6.28 -2.11 19.43
CA ARG A 178 5.54 -1.67 18.24
C ARG A 178 6.20 -0.45 17.58
N ALA A 179 6.71 0.47 18.39
CA ALA A 179 7.48 1.62 17.92
C ALA A 179 8.74 1.19 17.13
N ALA A 180 9.50 0.23 17.64
CA ALA A 180 10.67 -0.31 16.96
C ALA A 180 10.31 -1.02 15.65
N GLU A 181 9.20 -1.77 15.65
CA GLU A 181 8.67 -2.44 14.46
C GLU A 181 8.32 -1.43 13.35
N LEU A 182 7.63 -0.34 13.67
CA LEU A 182 7.30 0.69 12.69
C LEU A 182 8.56 1.40 12.16
N ARG A 183 9.58 1.63 13.01
CA ARG A 183 10.89 2.14 12.56
C ARG A 183 11.57 1.15 11.61
N ALA A 184 11.52 -0.14 11.92
CA ALA A 184 12.07 -1.18 11.05
C ALA A 184 11.36 -1.21 9.70
N MET A 185 10.02 -1.16 9.68
CA MET A 185 9.23 -1.12 8.45
C MET A 185 9.55 0.13 7.60
N ARG A 186 9.74 1.29 8.22
CA ARG A 186 10.15 2.51 7.53
C ARG A 186 11.56 2.38 6.94
N SER A 187 12.50 1.83 7.71
CA SER A 187 13.86 1.54 7.23
C SER A 187 13.86 0.59 6.04
N LEU A 188 12.97 -0.41 6.05
CA LEU A 188 12.81 -1.31 4.89
C LEU A 188 12.32 -0.59 3.64
N ARG A 189 11.33 0.30 3.77
CA ARG A 189 10.83 1.07 2.63
C ARG A 189 11.89 1.99 2.04
N SER A 190 12.81 2.50 2.87
CA SER A 190 13.98 3.23 2.40
C SER A 190 15.10 2.32 1.87
N GLY A 191 14.88 0.99 1.81
CA GLY A 191 15.87 0.00 1.37
C GLY A 191 16.98 -0.27 2.38
N ASN A 192 16.87 0.24 3.61
CA ASN A 192 17.89 0.03 4.64
C ASN A 192 17.62 -1.22 5.49
N PHE A 193 17.86 -2.40 4.90
CA PHE A 193 17.68 -3.70 5.57
C PHE A 193 18.52 -3.82 6.84
N LYS A 194 19.74 -3.27 6.85
CA LYS A 194 20.62 -3.36 8.02
C LYS A 194 20.01 -2.69 9.24
N ALA A 195 19.57 -1.44 9.10
CA ALA A 195 18.92 -0.73 10.19
C ALA A 195 17.63 -1.42 10.65
N ALA A 196 16.82 -1.95 9.71
CA ALA A 196 15.61 -2.68 10.05
C ALA A 196 15.88 -3.94 10.87
N ILE A 197 16.89 -4.73 10.50
CA ILE A 197 17.31 -5.94 11.22
C ILE A 197 17.78 -5.58 12.64
N GLU A 198 18.63 -4.58 12.80
CA GLU A 198 19.13 -4.15 14.11
C GLU A 198 18.00 -3.69 15.05
N LEU A 199 17.04 -2.92 14.51
CA LEU A 199 15.87 -2.48 15.27
C LEU A 199 15.02 -3.66 15.75
N LEU A 200 14.77 -4.66 14.89
CA LEU A 200 13.99 -5.83 15.26
C LEU A 200 14.74 -6.76 16.22
N ARG A 201 16.06 -6.92 16.10
CA ARG A 201 16.88 -7.69 17.07
C ARG A 201 16.70 -7.17 18.48
N GLY A 202 16.66 -5.83 18.65
CA GLY A 202 16.50 -5.19 19.95
C GLY A 202 15.17 -5.50 20.66
N VAL A 203 14.12 -5.92 19.93
CA VAL A 203 12.77 -6.10 20.46
C VAL A 203 12.15 -7.48 20.19
N ALA A 204 12.87 -8.37 19.50
CA ALA A 204 12.35 -9.69 19.12
C ALA A 204 12.39 -10.72 20.27
N ALA A 205 13.14 -10.45 21.35
CA ALA A 205 13.44 -11.46 22.38
C ALA A 205 12.19 -12.10 23.02
N ASP A 206 11.12 -11.32 23.21
CA ASP A 206 9.94 -11.75 23.98
C ASP A 206 8.68 -11.97 23.12
N ASP A 207 8.76 -11.80 21.78
CA ASP A 207 7.60 -11.84 20.89
C ASP A 207 7.86 -12.72 19.67
N HIS A 208 7.04 -13.80 19.53
CA HIS A 208 7.19 -14.76 18.44
C HIS A 208 6.87 -14.16 17.06
N GLU A 209 5.95 -13.19 16.96
CA GLU A 209 5.64 -12.52 15.68
C GLU A 209 6.82 -11.62 15.25
N ARG A 210 7.45 -10.91 16.17
CA ARG A 210 8.66 -10.11 15.89
C ARG A 210 9.86 -10.98 15.52
N ARG A 211 10.03 -12.14 16.19
CA ARG A 211 11.04 -13.15 15.79
C ARG A 211 10.80 -13.65 14.38
N LEU A 212 9.55 -13.95 14.03
CA LEU A 212 9.19 -14.37 12.67
C LEU A 212 9.52 -13.27 11.64
N ARG A 213 9.18 -12.03 11.93
CA ARG A 213 9.52 -10.90 11.05
C ARG A 213 11.02 -10.70 10.90
N LEU A 214 11.78 -10.83 11.99
CA LEU A 214 13.24 -10.79 11.92
C LEU A 214 13.79 -11.91 11.02
N LEU A 215 13.29 -13.14 11.18
CA LEU A 215 13.64 -14.27 10.30
C LEU A 215 13.34 -13.96 8.82
N GLN A 216 12.13 -13.48 8.52
CA GLN A 216 11.73 -13.11 7.15
C GLN A 216 12.65 -12.05 6.55
N LEU A 217 13.04 -11.04 7.31
CA LEU A 217 13.95 -10.01 6.88
C LEU A 217 15.38 -10.50 6.63
N LEU A 218 15.87 -11.36 7.50
CA LEU A 218 17.18 -11.99 7.32
C LEU A 218 17.18 -12.85 6.05
N VAL A 219 16.14 -13.66 5.85
CA VAL A 219 16.00 -14.45 4.62
C VAL A 219 15.97 -13.52 3.39
N ALA A 220 15.10 -12.52 3.36
CA ALA A 220 14.98 -11.60 2.22
C ALA A 220 16.29 -10.85 1.90
N ARG A 221 17.08 -10.52 2.93
CA ARG A 221 18.39 -9.87 2.75
C ARG A 221 19.44 -10.81 2.15
N TYR A 222 19.50 -12.03 2.63
CA TYR A 222 20.60 -12.94 2.31
C TYR A 222 20.29 -13.91 1.17
N GLU A 223 19.05 -14.22 0.86
CA GLU A 223 18.62 -15.12 -0.21
C GLU A 223 19.21 -14.75 -1.59
N PRO A 224 19.25 -13.48 -2.02
CA PRO A 224 19.82 -13.12 -3.34
C PRO A 224 21.31 -13.52 -3.50
N VAL A 225 22.02 -13.65 -2.38
CA VAL A 225 23.44 -14.01 -2.35
C VAL A 225 23.62 -15.49 -2.02
N LEU A 226 23.05 -15.94 -0.89
CA LEU A 226 23.23 -17.30 -0.37
C LEU A 226 22.45 -18.35 -1.18
N GLY A 227 21.41 -17.94 -1.89
CA GLY A 227 20.72 -18.83 -2.85
C GLY A 227 21.57 -19.21 -4.07
N LYS A 228 22.64 -18.46 -4.35
CA LYS A 228 23.55 -18.67 -5.51
C LYS A 228 24.89 -19.30 -5.11
N ARG A 229 25.32 -19.14 -3.86
CA ARG A 229 26.61 -19.67 -3.36
C ARG A 229 26.56 -19.89 -1.84
N PRO A 230 27.44 -20.75 -1.30
CA PRO A 230 27.57 -20.90 0.15
C PRO A 230 28.08 -19.60 0.82
N PRO A 231 27.93 -19.45 2.14
CA PRO A 231 28.49 -18.33 2.90
C PRO A 231 30.00 -18.18 2.65
N ALA A 232 30.43 -16.99 2.26
CA ALA A 232 31.83 -16.69 1.97
C ALA A 232 32.49 -15.77 3.02
N SER A 233 31.69 -15.21 3.95
CA SER A 233 32.19 -14.38 5.05
C SER A 233 31.70 -14.89 6.41
N PRO A 234 32.43 -14.57 7.50
CA PRO A 234 31.96 -14.85 8.86
C PRO A 234 30.60 -14.21 9.19
N GLU A 235 30.32 -13.03 8.62
CA GLU A 235 29.02 -12.36 8.79
C GLU A 235 27.89 -13.17 8.16
N GLU A 236 28.08 -13.68 6.93
CA GLU A 236 27.09 -14.51 6.26
C GLU A 236 26.85 -15.83 7.01
N ALA A 237 27.92 -16.47 7.51
CA ALA A 237 27.81 -17.69 8.29
C ALA A 237 27.03 -17.45 9.61
N ALA A 238 27.36 -16.39 10.35
CA ALA A 238 26.67 -16.01 11.57
C ALA A 238 25.18 -15.69 11.31
N ALA A 239 24.87 -15.06 10.19
CA ALA A 239 23.47 -14.80 9.82
C ALA A 239 22.70 -16.11 9.55
N VAL A 240 23.31 -17.13 8.92
CA VAL A 240 22.68 -18.46 8.75
C VAL A 240 22.44 -19.13 10.10
N GLU A 241 23.42 -19.08 11.01
CA GLU A 241 23.29 -19.64 12.36
C GLU A 241 22.16 -18.95 13.15
N GLU A 242 22.07 -17.62 13.07
CA GLU A 242 20.98 -16.85 13.68
C GLU A 242 19.62 -17.25 13.12
N MET A 243 19.49 -17.37 11.81
CA MET A 243 18.24 -17.78 11.16
C MET A 243 17.84 -19.21 11.59
N VAL A 244 18.78 -20.15 11.66
CA VAL A 244 18.54 -21.52 12.16
C VAL A 244 18.02 -21.48 13.60
N ALA A 245 18.68 -20.72 14.46
CA ALA A 245 18.26 -20.58 15.86
C ALA A 245 16.86 -19.96 15.99
N LEU A 246 16.51 -18.99 15.13
CA LEU A 246 15.17 -18.39 15.09
C LEU A 246 14.11 -19.41 14.67
N VAL A 247 14.35 -20.24 13.65
CA VAL A 247 13.41 -21.31 13.24
C VAL A 247 13.21 -22.30 14.37
N ASP A 248 14.29 -22.78 15.00
CA ASP A 248 14.21 -23.73 16.12
C ASP A 248 13.44 -23.13 17.33
N ALA A 249 13.69 -21.87 17.66
CA ALA A 249 12.99 -21.17 18.74
C ALA A 249 11.50 -20.91 18.45
N LEU A 250 11.13 -20.78 17.19
CA LEU A 250 9.74 -20.55 16.77
C LEU A 250 8.94 -21.83 16.59
N ALA A 251 9.57 -22.98 16.35
CA ALA A 251 8.92 -24.25 15.97
C ALA A 251 7.79 -24.71 16.92
N GLY A 252 7.85 -24.34 18.20
CA GLY A 252 6.82 -24.63 19.21
C GLY A 252 5.82 -23.52 19.51
N THR A 253 5.87 -22.41 18.77
CA THR A 253 5.03 -21.23 18.99
C THR A 253 3.88 -21.14 17.97
N PRO A 254 2.89 -20.25 18.16
CA PRO A 254 1.86 -20.00 17.14
C PRO A 254 2.41 -19.59 15.76
N SER A 255 3.60 -18.97 15.70
CA SER A 255 4.29 -18.63 14.46
C SER A 255 5.14 -19.78 13.87
N GLY A 256 5.16 -20.93 14.56
CA GLY A 256 6.05 -22.06 14.25
C GLY A 256 5.84 -22.65 12.86
N ASP A 257 4.60 -22.82 12.42
CA ASP A 257 4.32 -23.37 11.09
C ASP A 257 4.88 -22.49 9.98
N LYS A 258 4.75 -21.17 10.09
CA LYS A 258 5.33 -20.22 9.13
C LYS A 258 6.87 -20.26 9.14
N ALA A 259 7.46 -20.32 10.34
CA ALA A 259 8.91 -20.40 10.49
C ALA A 259 9.49 -21.71 9.92
N LEU A 260 8.85 -22.84 10.22
CA LEU A 260 9.23 -24.16 9.68
C LEU A 260 9.09 -24.18 8.15
N GLY A 261 8.01 -23.60 7.60
CA GLY A 261 7.83 -23.46 6.16
C GLY A 261 9.01 -22.75 5.49
N LEU A 262 9.39 -21.57 6.01
CA LEU A 262 10.57 -20.84 5.55
C LEU A 262 11.85 -21.66 5.73
N GLY A 263 12.01 -22.32 6.89
CA GLY A 263 13.19 -23.14 7.18
C GLY A 263 13.39 -24.29 6.20
N VAL A 264 12.30 -24.93 5.78
CA VAL A 264 12.35 -26.04 4.81
C VAL A 264 12.53 -25.56 3.38
N ASP A 265 11.88 -24.47 2.98
CA ASP A 265 11.85 -23.99 1.59
C ASP A 265 13.18 -23.36 1.16
N VAL A 266 13.81 -22.60 2.05
CA VAL A 266 15.02 -21.83 1.74
C VAL A 266 16.24 -22.73 1.54
N PRO A 267 16.90 -22.71 0.34
CA PRO A 267 17.88 -23.72 -0.03
C PRO A 267 19.23 -23.61 0.68
N PHE A 268 19.60 -22.46 1.20
CA PHE A 268 20.89 -22.24 1.85
C PHE A 268 20.96 -22.70 3.32
N PHE A 269 19.84 -23.13 3.91
CA PHE A 269 19.87 -23.76 5.23
C PHE A 269 20.51 -25.15 5.20
N PRO A 270 21.16 -25.57 6.30
CA PRO A 270 21.79 -26.88 6.39
C PRO A 270 20.80 -28.02 6.08
N ALA A 271 21.18 -28.94 5.18
CA ALA A 271 20.30 -30.04 4.75
C ALA A 271 19.77 -30.89 5.92
N ALA A 272 20.61 -31.13 6.94
CA ALA A 272 20.21 -31.87 8.13
C ALA A 272 19.08 -31.17 8.91
N LYS A 273 19.15 -29.84 9.06
CA LYS A 273 18.11 -29.05 9.73
C LYS A 273 16.82 -29.02 8.91
N ARG A 274 16.92 -28.86 7.61
CA ARG A 274 15.75 -28.89 6.72
C ARG A 274 15.04 -30.26 6.77
N ALA A 275 15.79 -31.36 6.85
CA ALA A 275 15.23 -32.69 7.02
C ALA A 275 14.52 -32.86 8.36
N GLU A 276 15.11 -32.36 9.44
CA GLU A 276 14.52 -32.35 10.79
C GLU A 276 13.19 -31.57 10.78
N TRP A 277 13.19 -30.34 10.27
CA TRP A 277 12.00 -29.49 10.21
C TRP A 277 10.90 -30.06 9.31
N ALA A 278 11.27 -30.63 8.15
CA ALA A 278 10.32 -31.29 7.26
C ALA A 278 9.67 -32.51 7.93
N GLY A 279 10.44 -33.32 8.67
CA GLY A 279 9.93 -34.42 9.46
C GLY A 279 8.97 -33.98 10.57
N LEU A 280 9.29 -32.88 11.26
CA LEU A 280 8.44 -32.31 12.29
C LEU A 280 7.09 -31.82 11.72
N VAL A 281 7.10 -31.10 10.59
CA VAL A 281 5.89 -30.64 9.89
C VAL A 281 5.06 -31.84 9.43
N TRP A 282 5.71 -32.83 8.81
CA TRP A 282 5.02 -34.03 8.30
C TRP A 282 4.34 -34.84 9.41
N SER A 283 4.96 -34.94 10.59
CA SER A 283 4.39 -35.65 11.73
C SER A 283 3.07 -35.06 12.28
N LYS A 284 2.82 -33.77 11.95
CA LYS A 284 1.62 -33.00 12.33
C LYS A 284 0.84 -32.55 11.09
N ALA A 285 0.86 -33.34 10.01
CA ALA A 285 0.30 -32.97 8.73
C ALA A 285 -1.17 -32.51 8.82
N SER A 286 -1.46 -31.32 8.32
CA SER A 286 -2.79 -30.75 8.23
C SER A 286 -2.87 -29.82 7.02
N PRO A 287 -3.95 -29.79 6.22
CA PRO A 287 -4.15 -28.85 5.13
C PRO A 287 -4.10 -27.37 5.56
N ALA A 288 -4.39 -27.09 6.82
CA ALA A 288 -4.31 -25.74 7.38
C ALA A 288 -2.87 -25.29 7.72
N ASN A 289 -1.89 -26.23 7.69
CA ASN A 289 -0.49 -25.90 7.95
C ASN A 289 0.23 -25.41 6.67
N PRO A 290 0.62 -24.13 6.56
CA PRO A 290 1.26 -23.60 5.37
C PRO A 290 2.65 -24.21 5.10
N ALA A 291 3.29 -24.84 6.09
CA ALA A 291 4.58 -25.52 5.92
C ALA A 291 4.45 -26.91 5.28
N LEU A 292 3.26 -27.49 5.19
CA LEU A 292 3.07 -28.89 4.76
C LEU A 292 3.56 -29.12 3.32
N LEU A 293 3.15 -28.29 2.37
CA LEU A 293 3.55 -28.46 0.97
C LEU A 293 5.06 -28.18 0.73
N PRO A 294 5.69 -27.14 1.35
CA PRO A 294 7.15 -27.02 1.40
C PRO A 294 7.86 -28.26 1.96
N ALA A 295 7.37 -28.81 3.09
CA ALA A 295 7.94 -30.02 3.67
C ALA A 295 7.82 -31.24 2.73
N ALA A 296 6.65 -31.45 2.15
CA ALA A 296 6.41 -32.47 1.14
C ALA A 296 7.37 -32.32 -0.05
N ALA A 297 7.57 -31.08 -0.52
CA ALA A 297 8.49 -30.75 -1.59
C ALA A 297 9.94 -31.15 -1.26
N TYR A 298 10.37 -30.84 -0.05
CA TYR A 298 11.70 -31.18 0.43
C TYR A 298 11.89 -32.69 0.57
N LEU A 299 10.93 -33.41 1.20
CA LEU A 299 11.00 -34.87 1.39
C LEU A 299 11.12 -35.61 0.06
N VAL A 300 10.40 -35.18 -0.97
CA VAL A 300 10.52 -35.73 -2.33
C VAL A 300 11.86 -35.37 -2.95
N LYS A 301 12.28 -34.09 -2.90
CA LYS A 301 13.53 -33.62 -3.50
C LYS A 301 14.77 -34.26 -2.87
N SER A 302 14.75 -34.52 -1.57
CA SER A 302 15.85 -35.20 -0.85
C SER A 302 15.88 -36.71 -1.06
N GLY A 303 14.87 -37.30 -1.71
CA GLY A 303 14.74 -38.74 -1.86
C GLY A 303 14.32 -39.48 -0.59
N ALA A 304 13.95 -38.75 0.46
CA ALA A 304 13.49 -39.35 1.71
C ALA A 304 12.14 -40.06 1.55
N ARG A 305 11.33 -39.61 0.58
CA ARG A 305 10.04 -40.22 0.24
C ARG A 305 9.80 -40.18 -1.28
N SER A 306 9.01 -41.15 -1.78
CA SER A 306 8.64 -41.12 -3.20
C SER A 306 7.54 -40.06 -3.46
N VAL A 307 7.50 -39.51 -4.67
CA VAL A 307 6.44 -38.58 -5.06
C VAL A 307 5.06 -39.25 -5.02
N ASP A 308 4.98 -40.54 -5.35
CA ASP A 308 3.74 -41.31 -5.38
C ASP A 308 3.15 -41.46 -3.97
N ASP A 309 3.97 -41.86 -3.00
CA ASP A 309 3.54 -42.00 -1.60
C ASP A 309 3.06 -40.65 -1.02
N VAL A 310 3.85 -39.59 -1.24
CA VAL A 310 3.53 -38.25 -0.76
C VAL A 310 2.24 -37.74 -1.42
N SER A 311 2.07 -37.90 -2.72
CA SER A 311 0.86 -37.48 -3.43
C SER A 311 -0.39 -38.22 -2.95
N ALA A 312 -0.28 -39.53 -2.73
CA ALA A 312 -1.39 -40.34 -2.24
C ALA A 312 -1.81 -39.97 -0.80
N GLU A 313 -0.85 -39.67 0.07
CA GLU A 313 -1.14 -39.21 1.45
C GLU A 313 -1.74 -37.81 1.48
N LEU A 314 -1.18 -36.87 0.71
CA LEU A 314 -1.72 -35.51 0.57
C LEU A 314 -3.12 -35.53 -0.05
N GLY A 315 -3.35 -36.35 -1.10
CA GLY A 315 -4.67 -36.49 -1.71
C GLY A 315 -5.76 -36.88 -0.70
N LYS A 316 -5.47 -37.88 0.17
CA LYS A 316 -6.38 -38.27 1.24
C LYS A 316 -6.60 -37.16 2.28
N LEU A 317 -5.53 -36.45 2.64
CA LEU A 317 -5.58 -35.39 3.64
C LEU A 317 -6.39 -34.18 3.15
N TYR A 318 -6.29 -33.85 1.85
CA TYR A 318 -6.96 -32.70 1.24
C TYR A 318 -8.36 -33.01 0.69
N ASP A 319 -8.84 -34.26 0.78
CA ASP A 319 -10.17 -34.65 0.26
C ASP A 319 -11.32 -33.82 0.87
N THR A 320 -11.21 -33.50 2.16
CA THR A 320 -12.18 -32.66 2.90
C THR A 320 -11.74 -31.21 3.08
N ALA A 321 -10.65 -30.79 2.44
CA ALA A 321 -10.11 -29.44 2.56
C ALA A 321 -10.96 -28.41 1.77
N THR A 322 -10.78 -27.13 2.08
CA THR A 322 -11.44 -26.03 1.36
C THR A 322 -10.94 -25.92 -0.08
N ILE A 323 -11.74 -25.32 -0.98
CA ILE A 323 -11.37 -25.13 -2.38
C ILE A 323 -10.00 -24.43 -2.53
N PRO A 324 -9.68 -23.33 -1.81
CA PRO A 324 -8.36 -22.71 -1.90
C PRO A 324 -7.22 -23.67 -1.47
N GLN A 325 -7.39 -24.46 -0.42
CA GLN A 325 -6.39 -25.45 -0.01
C GLN A 325 -6.19 -26.55 -1.05
N GLN A 326 -7.27 -27.04 -1.65
CA GLN A 326 -7.20 -28.00 -2.77
C GLN A 326 -6.49 -27.41 -3.98
N ALA A 327 -6.69 -26.12 -4.27
CA ALA A 327 -5.94 -25.41 -5.31
C ALA A 327 -4.45 -25.35 -5.01
N GLU A 328 -4.04 -25.09 -3.76
CA GLU A 328 -2.61 -25.14 -3.36
C GLU A 328 -1.99 -26.53 -3.59
N LEU A 329 -2.71 -27.60 -3.22
CA LEU A 329 -2.24 -28.96 -3.52
C LEU A 329 -2.17 -29.23 -5.02
N ALA A 330 -3.12 -28.74 -5.80
CA ALA A 330 -3.10 -28.88 -7.27
C ALA A 330 -1.89 -28.18 -7.90
N VAL A 331 -1.49 -26.99 -7.42
CA VAL A 331 -0.23 -26.33 -7.83
C VAL A 331 0.97 -27.23 -7.52
N TRP A 332 1.00 -27.80 -6.31
CA TRP A 332 2.09 -28.70 -5.89
C TRP A 332 2.19 -29.94 -6.78
N LEU A 333 1.06 -30.56 -7.14
CA LEU A 333 0.98 -31.72 -8.05
C LEU A 333 1.37 -31.35 -9.48
N ASN A 334 0.87 -30.23 -10.01
CA ASN A 334 1.18 -29.74 -11.36
C ASN A 334 2.69 -29.57 -11.55
N ARG A 335 3.37 -28.93 -10.60
CA ARG A 335 4.83 -28.73 -10.63
C ARG A 335 5.65 -30.03 -10.60
N ARG A 336 5.01 -31.17 -10.30
CA ARG A 336 5.63 -32.52 -10.24
C ARG A 336 5.18 -33.45 -11.36
N GLY A 337 4.52 -32.88 -12.38
CA GLY A 337 4.07 -33.67 -13.52
C GLY A 337 2.84 -34.53 -13.24
N ARG A 338 2.09 -34.23 -12.16
CA ARG A 338 0.87 -34.96 -11.75
C ARG A 338 -0.39 -34.18 -12.17
N GLN A 339 -0.43 -33.70 -13.42
CA GLN A 339 -1.46 -32.80 -13.92
C GLN A 339 -2.87 -33.41 -13.83
N LYS A 340 -3.02 -34.71 -14.11
CA LYS A 340 -4.33 -35.38 -14.04
C LYS A 340 -4.89 -35.38 -12.62
N GLU A 341 -4.04 -35.58 -11.63
CA GLU A 341 -4.45 -35.54 -10.23
C GLU A 341 -4.76 -34.09 -9.80
N ALA A 342 -3.98 -33.13 -10.29
CA ALA A 342 -4.25 -31.72 -10.07
C ALA A 342 -5.63 -31.29 -10.64
N LEU A 343 -5.97 -31.70 -11.88
CA LEU A 343 -7.30 -31.41 -12.47
C LEU A 343 -8.47 -32.04 -11.68
N ALA A 344 -8.25 -33.21 -11.10
CA ALA A 344 -9.28 -33.84 -10.27
C ALA A 344 -9.60 -33.04 -8.99
N LEU A 345 -8.64 -32.27 -8.49
CA LEU A 345 -8.84 -31.37 -7.33
C LEU A 345 -9.50 -30.05 -7.72
N VAL A 346 -9.16 -29.49 -8.86
CA VAL A 346 -9.68 -28.19 -9.33
C VAL A 346 -10.62 -28.41 -10.52
N THR A 347 -11.79 -29.04 -10.25
CA THR A 347 -12.81 -29.28 -11.29
C THR A 347 -13.36 -27.97 -11.85
N THR A 348 -14.04 -28.03 -13.01
CA THR A 348 -14.68 -26.84 -13.61
C THR A 348 -15.64 -26.17 -12.64
N GLU A 349 -16.47 -26.95 -11.91
CA GLU A 349 -17.39 -26.40 -10.93
C GLU A 349 -16.69 -25.64 -9.79
N ARG A 350 -15.55 -26.16 -9.30
CA ARG A 350 -14.74 -25.48 -8.26
C ARG A 350 -14.09 -24.22 -8.80
N ALA A 351 -13.57 -24.25 -10.02
CA ALA A 351 -13.01 -23.09 -10.69
C ALA A 351 -14.04 -21.96 -10.88
N MET A 352 -15.33 -22.30 -11.07
CA MET A 352 -16.41 -21.30 -11.14
C MET A 352 -16.81 -20.73 -9.77
N GLN A 353 -16.36 -21.32 -8.67
CA GLN A 353 -16.68 -20.84 -7.31
C GLN A 353 -15.53 -20.03 -6.66
N ASP A 354 -14.31 -20.23 -7.14
CA ASP A 354 -13.11 -19.67 -6.50
C ASP A 354 -12.07 -19.24 -7.54
N ALA A 355 -11.59 -17.99 -7.41
CA ALA A 355 -10.64 -17.40 -8.35
C ALA A 355 -9.27 -18.11 -8.36
N ALA A 356 -8.78 -18.59 -7.19
CA ALA A 356 -7.52 -19.31 -7.12
C ALA A 356 -7.64 -20.69 -7.79
N ALA A 357 -8.75 -21.39 -7.58
CA ALA A 357 -9.02 -22.65 -8.28
C ALA A 357 -9.11 -22.45 -9.79
N TYR A 358 -9.70 -21.34 -10.26
CA TYR A 358 -9.74 -20.98 -11.68
C TYR A 358 -8.34 -20.79 -12.26
N GLU A 359 -7.50 -20.01 -11.57
CA GLU A 359 -6.12 -19.75 -11.98
C GLU A 359 -5.33 -21.06 -12.06
N VAL A 360 -5.39 -21.88 -11.02
CA VAL A 360 -4.69 -23.16 -10.99
C VAL A 360 -5.18 -24.13 -12.07
N ARG A 361 -6.51 -24.23 -12.30
CA ARG A 361 -7.02 -25.05 -13.40
C ARG A 361 -6.47 -24.59 -14.75
N SER A 362 -6.44 -23.27 -14.99
CA SER A 362 -5.88 -22.73 -16.23
C SER A 362 -4.39 -23.08 -16.41
N GLU A 363 -3.59 -22.98 -15.34
CA GLU A 363 -2.18 -23.39 -15.36
C GLU A 363 -2.01 -24.89 -15.67
N VAL A 364 -2.83 -25.73 -15.08
CA VAL A 364 -2.78 -27.18 -15.32
C VAL A 364 -3.18 -27.54 -16.75
N LEU A 365 -4.22 -26.90 -17.30
CA LEU A 365 -4.62 -27.08 -18.70
C LEU A 365 -3.53 -26.59 -19.66
N MET A 366 -2.90 -25.46 -19.38
CA MET A 366 -1.73 -24.99 -20.14
C MET A 366 -0.58 -26.00 -20.11
N ALA A 367 -0.29 -26.58 -18.95
CA ALA A 367 0.77 -27.58 -18.80
C ALA A 367 0.48 -28.90 -19.53
N LEU A 368 -0.80 -29.27 -19.67
CA LEU A 368 -1.27 -30.40 -20.46
C LEU A 368 -1.33 -30.10 -21.97
N GLY A 369 -1.37 -28.84 -22.36
CA GLY A 369 -1.62 -28.42 -23.73
C GLY A 369 -3.06 -28.61 -24.17
N ASP A 370 -4.00 -28.68 -23.24
CA ASP A 370 -5.44 -28.79 -23.55
C ASP A 370 -6.03 -27.40 -23.83
N TRP A 371 -5.73 -26.91 -25.04
CA TRP A 371 -6.07 -25.56 -25.46
C TRP A 371 -7.56 -25.37 -25.73
N GLU A 372 -8.30 -26.44 -26.10
CA GLU A 372 -9.75 -26.37 -26.31
C GLU A 372 -10.47 -26.16 -24.98
N GLU A 373 -10.17 -26.96 -23.96
CA GLU A 373 -10.77 -26.81 -22.63
C GLU A 373 -10.34 -25.48 -21.98
N LEU A 374 -9.11 -25.04 -22.23
CA LEU A 374 -8.63 -23.73 -21.76
C LEU A 374 -9.38 -22.57 -22.40
N ARG A 375 -9.74 -22.67 -23.70
CA ARG A 375 -10.56 -21.68 -24.39
C ARG A 375 -11.96 -21.61 -23.79
N GLU A 376 -12.61 -22.75 -23.60
CA GLU A 376 -13.95 -22.85 -23.00
C GLU A 376 -13.94 -22.26 -21.58
N LEU A 377 -12.88 -22.51 -20.80
CA LEU A 377 -12.70 -21.91 -19.47
C LEU A 377 -12.63 -20.38 -19.55
N GLY A 378 -11.91 -19.82 -20.52
CA GLY A 378 -11.76 -18.37 -20.73
C GLY A 378 -13.05 -17.68 -21.18
N GLU A 379 -13.95 -18.39 -21.88
CA GLU A 379 -15.25 -17.88 -22.32
C GLU A 379 -16.32 -17.88 -21.22
N THR A 380 -16.09 -18.68 -20.16
CA THR A 380 -17.08 -18.85 -19.09
C THR A 380 -16.99 -17.70 -18.07
N ASP A 381 -18.15 -17.16 -17.66
CA ASP A 381 -18.19 -16.17 -16.59
C ASP A 381 -17.79 -16.79 -15.24
N SER A 382 -16.83 -16.19 -14.57
CA SER A 382 -16.18 -16.76 -13.38
C SER A 382 -15.76 -15.67 -12.40
N PRO A 383 -15.42 -15.99 -11.14
CA PRO A 383 -14.92 -15.04 -10.16
C PRO A 383 -13.52 -14.50 -10.47
N ALA A 384 -12.83 -15.06 -11.48
CA ALA A 384 -11.51 -14.59 -11.87
C ALA A 384 -11.55 -13.18 -12.49
N PRO A 385 -10.50 -12.37 -12.32
CA PRO A 385 -10.42 -11.04 -12.91
C PRO A 385 -10.61 -11.09 -14.43
N PRO A 386 -11.35 -10.13 -15.02
CA PRO A 386 -11.58 -10.09 -16.47
C PRO A 386 -10.29 -10.09 -17.29
N SER A 387 -9.24 -9.42 -16.82
CA SER A 387 -7.91 -9.42 -17.44
C SER A 387 -7.32 -10.83 -17.56
N LEU A 388 -7.43 -11.65 -16.52
CA LEU A 388 -6.97 -13.05 -16.54
C LEU A 388 -7.79 -13.91 -17.50
N ARG A 389 -9.13 -13.82 -17.45
CA ARG A 389 -10.02 -14.58 -18.35
C ARG A 389 -9.71 -14.32 -19.82
N HIS A 390 -9.63 -13.03 -20.19
CA HIS A 390 -9.30 -12.66 -21.57
C HIS A 390 -7.85 -13.01 -21.95
N SER A 391 -6.90 -12.99 -21.02
CA SER A 391 -5.53 -13.47 -21.27
C SER A 391 -5.50 -14.97 -21.59
N ILE A 392 -6.24 -15.77 -20.84
CA ILE A 392 -6.39 -17.22 -21.05
C ILE A 392 -7.02 -17.50 -22.42
N GLN A 393 -8.10 -16.78 -22.74
CA GLN A 393 -8.76 -16.88 -24.04
C GLN A 393 -7.82 -16.50 -25.19
N ALA A 394 -7.05 -15.42 -25.05
CA ALA A 394 -6.09 -14.98 -26.05
C ALA A 394 -4.99 -16.02 -26.29
N LEU A 395 -4.45 -16.58 -25.21
CA LEU A 395 -3.42 -17.62 -25.30
C LEU A 395 -3.94 -18.89 -25.97
N ALA A 396 -5.11 -19.38 -25.53
CA ALA A 396 -5.73 -20.58 -26.08
C ALA A 396 -6.04 -20.41 -27.59
N ALA A 397 -6.67 -19.30 -27.97
CA ALA A 397 -6.96 -18.96 -29.37
C ALA A 397 -5.67 -18.90 -30.22
N HIS A 398 -4.61 -18.28 -29.70
CA HIS A 398 -3.30 -18.24 -30.37
C HIS A 398 -2.74 -19.64 -30.60
N ARG A 399 -2.78 -20.51 -29.59
CA ARG A 399 -2.28 -21.89 -29.68
C ARG A 399 -3.10 -22.77 -30.62
N LEU A 400 -4.39 -22.50 -30.75
CA LEU A 400 -5.30 -23.15 -31.70
C LEU A 400 -5.22 -22.58 -33.14
N GLY A 401 -4.45 -21.50 -33.34
CA GLY A 401 -4.27 -20.85 -34.63
C GLY A 401 -5.35 -19.81 -34.99
N ASP A 402 -6.28 -19.51 -34.09
CA ASP A 402 -7.29 -18.47 -34.30
C ASP A 402 -6.72 -17.08 -33.97
N THR A 403 -6.03 -16.51 -34.98
CA THR A 403 -5.29 -15.25 -34.81
C THR A 403 -6.21 -14.06 -34.51
N GLU A 404 -7.41 -14.01 -35.08
CA GLU A 404 -8.31 -12.86 -34.88
C GLU A 404 -8.94 -12.89 -33.49
N LEU A 405 -9.42 -14.05 -33.05
CA LEU A 405 -9.92 -14.21 -31.69
C LEU A 405 -8.80 -13.91 -30.65
N ALA A 406 -7.58 -14.39 -30.92
CA ALA A 406 -6.43 -14.12 -30.04
C ALA A 406 -6.15 -12.62 -29.89
N LYS A 407 -6.17 -11.84 -30.97
CA LYS A 407 -5.98 -10.38 -30.94
C LYS A 407 -7.11 -9.66 -30.23
N ASP A 408 -8.35 -10.07 -30.46
CA ASP A 408 -9.52 -9.44 -29.83
C ASP A 408 -9.57 -9.70 -28.33
N ALA A 409 -9.32 -10.94 -27.93
CA ALA A 409 -9.22 -11.30 -26.51
C ALA A 409 -8.03 -10.60 -25.84
N LEU A 410 -6.88 -10.48 -26.50
CA LEU A 410 -5.74 -9.75 -25.97
C LEU A 410 -6.03 -8.26 -25.78
N ARG A 411 -6.73 -7.61 -26.72
CA ARG A 411 -7.16 -6.20 -26.55
C ARG A 411 -8.04 -6.03 -25.31
N GLN A 412 -8.96 -6.98 -25.10
CA GLN A 412 -9.82 -6.97 -23.92
C GLN A 412 -9.02 -7.21 -22.64
N ALA A 413 -8.06 -8.14 -22.65
CA ALA A 413 -7.16 -8.41 -21.52
C ALA A 413 -6.35 -7.18 -21.12
N LEU A 414 -5.74 -6.49 -22.09
CA LEU A 414 -4.95 -5.28 -21.86
C LEU A 414 -5.82 -4.15 -21.28
N ARG A 415 -7.01 -3.93 -21.87
CA ARG A 415 -7.96 -2.92 -21.37
C ARG A 415 -8.43 -3.22 -19.95
N ALA A 416 -8.92 -4.44 -19.72
CA ALA A 416 -9.33 -4.87 -18.39
C ALA A 416 -8.20 -4.82 -17.37
N GLY A 417 -6.95 -5.10 -17.79
CA GLY A 417 -5.76 -5.01 -16.96
C GLY A 417 -5.43 -3.57 -16.53
N ILE A 418 -5.66 -2.60 -17.40
CA ILE A 418 -5.54 -1.17 -17.07
C ILE A 418 -6.60 -0.78 -16.04
N ASP A 419 -7.85 -1.19 -16.23
CA ASP A 419 -8.99 -0.78 -15.40
C ASP A 419 -9.01 -1.45 -14.01
N SER A 420 -8.54 -2.69 -13.90
CA SER A 420 -8.70 -3.52 -12.69
C SER A 420 -7.42 -4.18 -12.16
N GLY A 421 -6.27 -3.91 -12.78
CA GLY A 421 -5.01 -4.59 -12.48
C GLY A 421 -4.78 -5.84 -13.35
N GLY A 422 -3.52 -6.31 -13.35
CA GLY A 422 -3.09 -7.46 -14.19
C GLY A 422 -2.59 -7.07 -15.59
N PHE A 423 -2.38 -5.77 -15.83
CA PHE A 423 -1.83 -5.27 -17.10
C PHE A 423 -0.46 -5.88 -17.42
N ASP A 424 0.39 -6.09 -16.41
CA ASP A 424 1.71 -6.68 -16.58
C ASP A 424 1.63 -8.07 -17.22
N ASN A 425 0.74 -8.93 -16.72
CA ASN A 425 0.53 -10.28 -17.24
C ASN A 425 0.00 -10.25 -18.68
N ALA A 426 -1.00 -9.40 -18.97
CA ALA A 426 -1.52 -9.24 -20.34
C ALA A 426 -0.45 -8.69 -21.30
N SER A 427 0.41 -7.78 -20.82
CA SER A 427 1.51 -7.22 -21.59
C SER A 427 2.61 -8.25 -21.87
N MET A 428 2.95 -9.11 -20.90
CA MET A 428 3.88 -10.23 -21.11
C MET A 428 3.31 -11.23 -22.12
N LEU A 429 2.03 -11.58 -22.00
CA LEU A 429 1.36 -12.44 -22.98
C LEU A 429 1.42 -11.83 -24.39
N ALA A 430 1.20 -10.52 -24.53
CA ALA A 430 1.31 -9.84 -25.82
C ALA A 430 2.70 -10.00 -26.45
N GLU A 431 3.76 -10.02 -25.65
CA GLU A 431 5.13 -10.27 -26.12
C GLU A 431 5.30 -11.74 -26.56
N ASP A 432 4.83 -12.69 -25.75
CA ASP A 432 4.94 -14.12 -25.99
C ASP A 432 4.23 -14.56 -27.28
N ILE A 433 3.09 -13.94 -27.60
CA ILE A 433 2.36 -14.23 -28.85
C ILE A 433 2.71 -13.29 -30.00
N GLY A 434 3.79 -12.50 -29.87
CA GLY A 434 4.31 -11.63 -30.94
C GLY A 434 3.50 -10.35 -31.18
N GLN A 435 2.63 -9.94 -30.26
CA GLN A 435 1.77 -8.76 -30.35
C GLN A 435 2.25 -7.59 -29.49
N ARG A 436 3.57 -7.44 -29.33
CA ARG A 436 4.20 -6.38 -28.51
C ARG A 436 3.70 -4.98 -28.84
N ALA A 437 3.48 -4.69 -30.14
CA ALA A 437 3.00 -3.38 -30.58
C ALA A 437 1.64 -3.02 -29.96
N MET A 438 0.75 -3.99 -29.78
CA MET A 438 -0.57 -3.80 -29.17
C MET A 438 -0.44 -3.41 -27.68
N ALA A 439 0.46 -4.05 -26.93
CA ALA A 439 0.74 -3.69 -25.54
C ALA A 439 1.34 -2.27 -25.45
N ASP A 440 2.28 -1.92 -26.35
CA ASP A 440 2.87 -0.58 -26.38
C ASP A 440 1.81 0.50 -26.66
N GLU A 441 0.88 0.25 -27.59
CA GLU A 441 -0.24 1.14 -27.91
C GLU A 441 -1.19 1.31 -26.73
N ALA A 442 -1.52 0.22 -26.03
CA ALA A 442 -2.38 0.25 -24.84
C ALA A 442 -1.74 1.12 -23.73
N VAL A 443 -0.43 0.96 -23.47
CA VAL A 443 0.31 1.78 -22.51
C VAL A 443 0.29 3.26 -22.88
N LEU A 444 0.57 3.58 -24.16
CA LEU A 444 0.58 4.96 -24.62
C LEU A 444 -0.80 5.61 -24.51
N THR A 445 -1.85 4.87 -24.82
CA THR A 445 -3.25 5.32 -24.68
C THR A 445 -3.60 5.61 -23.22
N ALA A 446 -3.25 4.68 -22.31
CA ALA A 446 -3.53 4.82 -20.89
C ALA A 446 -2.71 5.95 -20.21
N CYS A 447 -1.51 6.25 -20.69
CA CYS A 447 -0.77 7.43 -20.26
C CYS A 447 -1.45 8.75 -20.63
N GLY A 448 -2.33 8.77 -21.62
CA GLY A 448 -3.11 9.96 -22.04
C GLY A 448 -4.46 10.08 -21.33
N ASP A 449 -4.86 9.12 -20.53
CA ASP A 449 -6.12 9.12 -19.82
C ASP A 449 -5.96 9.64 -18.38
N VAL A 450 -6.86 10.54 -17.96
CA VAL A 450 -6.80 11.23 -16.65
C VAL A 450 -6.93 10.26 -15.46
N GLU A 451 -7.68 9.18 -15.63
CA GLU A 451 -7.93 8.22 -14.55
C GLU A 451 -6.78 7.22 -14.39
N THR A 452 -6.03 6.95 -15.46
CA THR A 452 -5.04 5.87 -15.49
C THR A 452 -3.59 6.34 -15.58
N ALA A 453 -3.33 7.56 -16.07
CA ALA A 453 -1.98 8.06 -16.33
C ALA A 453 -1.03 7.99 -15.12
N GLU A 454 -1.54 8.28 -13.91
CA GLU A 454 -0.72 8.33 -12.70
C GLU A 454 -0.06 6.99 -12.38
N TYR A 455 -0.80 5.90 -12.48
CA TYR A 455 -0.30 4.55 -12.13
C TYR A 455 0.27 3.78 -13.33
N ILE A 456 -0.09 4.14 -14.57
CA ILE A 456 0.46 3.49 -15.76
C ILE A 456 1.80 4.11 -16.18
N PHE A 457 2.04 5.40 -15.93
CA PHE A 457 3.30 6.03 -16.34
C PHE A 457 4.57 5.40 -15.72
N PRO A 458 4.62 4.99 -14.43
CA PRO A 458 5.75 4.24 -13.89
C PRO A 458 6.05 2.97 -14.69
N PHE A 459 5.02 2.21 -15.06
CA PHE A 459 5.14 1.02 -15.90
C PHE A 459 5.65 1.37 -17.31
N ALA A 460 5.10 2.41 -17.96
CA ALA A 460 5.56 2.89 -19.26
C ALA A 460 7.06 3.24 -19.22
N ARG A 461 7.48 3.93 -18.17
CA ARG A 461 8.88 4.30 -17.97
C ARG A 461 9.77 3.07 -17.86
N GLU A 462 9.39 2.08 -17.06
CA GLU A 462 10.15 0.85 -16.92
C GLU A 462 10.22 0.09 -18.24
N ARG A 463 9.08 -0.17 -18.88
CA ARG A 463 8.97 -0.92 -20.13
C ARG A 463 9.81 -0.30 -21.25
N PHE A 464 9.66 0.98 -21.51
CA PHE A 464 10.34 1.66 -22.60
C PHE A 464 11.82 1.95 -22.31
N SER A 465 12.19 2.16 -21.03
CA SER A 465 13.61 2.28 -20.65
C SER A 465 14.35 0.96 -20.77
N ARG A 466 13.78 -0.15 -20.28
CA ARG A 466 14.40 -1.49 -20.40
C ARG A 466 14.54 -1.97 -21.85
N SER A 467 13.73 -1.43 -22.75
CA SER A 467 13.77 -1.78 -24.17
C SER A 467 14.46 -0.74 -25.07
N GLY A 468 14.98 0.35 -24.51
CA GLY A 468 15.64 1.43 -25.25
C GLY A 468 14.70 2.23 -26.17
N GLN A 469 13.38 2.16 -25.98
CA GLN A 469 12.39 2.81 -26.83
C GLN A 469 12.12 4.26 -26.38
N PHE A 470 13.14 5.11 -26.41
CA PHE A 470 13.09 6.49 -25.89
C PHE A 470 12.05 7.37 -26.58
N ALA A 471 11.76 7.15 -27.86
CA ALA A 471 10.71 7.89 -28.57
C ALA A 471 9.32 7.59 -27.94
N LYS A 472 9.02 6.32 -27.66
CA LYS A 472 7.77 5.95 -26.99
C LYS A 472 7.72 6.44 -25.54
N LEU A 473 8.85 6.39 -24.82
CA LEU A 473 8.94 6.97 -23.47
C LEU A 473 8.64 8.48 -23.47
N SER A 474 9.18 9.21 -24.45
CA SER A 474 8.89 10.63 -24.60
C SER A 474 7.42 10.89 -24.92
N THR A 475 6.80 10.08 -25.79
CA THR A 475 5.36 10.16 -26.08
C THR A 475 4.51 9.87 -24.85
N ALA A 476 4.82 8.82 -24.11
CA ALA A 476 4.15 8.46 -22.85
C ALA A 476 4.27 9.58 -21.81
N TYR A 477 5.45 10.18 -21.68
CA TYR A 477 5.68 11.29 -20.75
C TYR A 477 4.85 12.52 -21.11
N GLU A 478 4.85 12.94 -22.38
CA GLU A 478 4.09 14.12 -22.79
C GLU A 478 2.58 13.90 -22.62
N ALA A 479 2.08 12.70 -22.90
CA ALA A 479 0.69 12.33 -22.65
C ALA A 479 0.35 12.38 -21.15
N ALA A 480 1.15 11.72 -20.31
CA ALA A 480 0.96 11.70 -18.86
C ALA A 480 1.10 13.08 -18.22
N ARG A 481 1.99 13.92 -18.72
CA ARG A 481 2.16 15.31 -18.24
C ARG A 481 0.91 16.17 -18.44
N ILE A 482 0.13 15.88 -19.48
CA ILE A 482 -1.14 16.57 -19.75
C ILE A 482 -2.26 15.95 -18.89
N ALA A 483 -2.33 14.63 -18.82
CA ALA A 483 -3.41 13.90 -18.15
C ALA A 483 -3.28 13.94 -16.60
N ALA A 484 -2.06 13.76 -16.06
CA ALA A 484 -1.76 13.70 -14.64
C ALA A 484 -0.58 14.63 -14.26
N PRO A 485 -0.68 15.97 -14.42
CA PRO A 485 0.43 16.91 -14.21
C PRO A 485 0.93 16.95 -12.76
N ASN A 486 0.13 16.50 -11.83
CA ASN A 486 0.45 16.46 -10.41
C ASN A 486 1.05 15.13 -9.93
N ALA A 487 1.02 14.10 -10.76
CA ALA A 487 1.59 12.80 -10.45
C ALA A 487 3.11 12.89 -10.23
N GLU A 488 3.59 12.39 -9.08
CA GLU A 488 4.98 12.61 -8.66
C GLU A 488 5.99 11.91 -9.59
N HIS A 489 5.66 10.71 -10.09
CA HIS A 489 6.51 10.02 -11.08
C HIS A 489 6.66 10.79 -12.40
N VAL A 490 5.61 11.49 -12.83
CA VAL A 490 5.63 12.35 -14.02
C VAL A 490 6.51 13.57 -13.78
N LYS A 491 6.35 14.25 -12.64
CA LYS A 491 7.20 15.38 -12.23
C LYS A 491 8.66 14.97 -12.11
N ASP A 492 8.94 13.82 -11.48
CA ASP A 492 10.30 13.30 -11.31
C ASP A 492 10.98 13.03 -12.65
N HIS A 493 10.27 12.41 -13.58
CA HIS A 493 10.79 12.20 -14.94
C HIS A 493 11.16 13.52 -15.62
N GLY A 494 10.31 14.55 -15.48
CA GLY A 494 10.57 15.89 -15.99
C GLY A 494 11.79 16.56 -15.34
N ARG A 495 11.94 16.46 -14.01
CA ARG A 495 13.12 16.94 -13.27
C ARG A 495 14.39 16.24 -13.74
N ARG A 496 14.36 14.92 -13.88
CA ARG A 496 15.48 14.13 -14.41
C ARG A 496 15.88 14.56 -15.82
N ALA A 497 14.91 14.71 -16.71
CA ALA A 497 15.16 15.17 -18.08
C ALA A 497 15.80 16.57 -18.11
N ASN A 498 15.36 17.50 -17.25
CA ASN A 498 15.95 18.82 -17.10
C ASN A 498 17.40 18.75 -16.60
N LEU A 499 17.67 17.96 -15.55
CA LEU A 499 19.02 17.75 -15.02
C LEU A 499 19.96 17.14 -16.07
N LEU A 500 19.49 16.18 -16.86
CA LEU A 500 20.27 15.57 -17.95
C LEU A 500 20.62 16.58 -19.05
N ARG A 501 19.74 17.56 -19.31
CA ARG A 501 19.99 18.69 -20.24
C ARG A 501 20.88 19.79 -19.64
N GLY A 502 21.27 19.69 -18.36
CA GLY A 502 22.08 20.68 -17.66
C GLY A 502 21.27 21.86 -17.10
N LEU A 503 19.94 21.75 -17.07
CA LEU A 503 19.08 22.76 -16.46
C LEU A 503 19.08 22.62 -14.94
N LEU A 504 18.93 23.76 -14.24
CA LEU A 504 18.88 23.78 -12.78
C LEU A 504 17.51 23.32 -12.29
N VAL A 505 17.53 22.42 -11.31
CA VAL A 505 16.34 21.98 -10.55
C VAL A 505 16.62 22.31 -9.07
N PRO A 506 15.67 22.90 -8.33
CA PRO A 506 15.80 23.12 -6.90
C PRO A 506 16.09 21.80 -6.17
N LEU A 507 17.05 21.81 -5.22
CA LEU A 507 17.44 20.59 -4.51
C LEU A 507 16.29 20.10 -3.61
N GLU A 508 15.56 21.05 -3.04
CA GLU A 508 14.42 20.84 -2.16
C GLU A 508 13.31 20.01 -2.84
N GLU A 509 13.07 20.26 -4.15
CA GLU A 509 12.03 19.52 -4.89
C GLU A 509 12.40 18.06 -5.09
N THR A 510 13.67 17.75 -5.39
CA THR A 510 14.12 16.36 -5.55
C THR A 510 14.27 15.66 -4.21
N ALA A 511 14.67 16.40 -3.16
CA ALA A 511 14.71 15.89 -1.80
C ALA A 511 13.31 15.54 -1.27
N ALA A 512 12.32 16.43 -1.48
CA ALA A 512 10.94 16.20 -1.05
C ALA A 512 10.33 14.97 -1.74
N ALA A 513 10.55 14.78 -3.06
CA ALA A 513 10.11 13.58 -3.76
C ALA A 513 10.75 12.31 -3.19
N CYS A 514 12.06 12.34 -2.96
CA CYS A 514 12.82 11.23 -2.40
C CYS A 514 12.39 10.89 -0.96
N GLN A 515 11.99 11.87 -0.16
CA GLN A 515 11.47 11.69 1.19
C GLN A 515 10.03 11.17 1.20
N ALA A 516 9.20 11.63 0.26
CA ALA A 516 7.81 11.19 0.15
C ALA A 516 7.69 9.70 -0.21
N ALA A 517 8.61 9.18 -1.02
CA ALA A 517 8.66 7.76 -1.39
C ALA A 517 10.09 7.20 -1.27
N PRO A 518 10.56 6.92 -0.06
CA PRO A 518 11.96 6.53 0.20
C PRO A 518 12.38 5.23 -0.48
N GLY A 519 11.44 4.33 -0.77
CA GLY A 519 11.67 3.07 -1.49
C GLY A 519 11.81 3.21 -3.00
N GLU A 520 11.38 4.35 -3.57
CA GLU A 520 11.39 4.58 -5.00
C GLU A 520 12.79 4.98 -5.49
N MET A 521 13.45 4.01 -6.12
CA MET A 521 14.82 4.20 -6.61
C MET A 521 14.93 5.27 -7.70
N ALA A 522 13.84 5.49 -8.44
CA ALA A 522 13.75 6.56 -9.43
C ALA A 522 13.99 7.94 -8.82
N PHE A 523 13.31 8.24 -7.71
CA PHE A 523 13.44 9.53 -7.03
C PHE A 523 14.81 9.69 -6.38
N ALA A 524 15.33 8.60 -5.80
CA ALA A 524 16.68 8.57 -5.27
C ALA A 524 17.73 8.87 -6.36
N ALA A 525 17.62 8.24 -7.51
CA ALA A 525 18.52 8.47 -8.64
C ALA A 525 18.42 9.92 -9.17
N THR A 526 17.21 10.49 -9.26
CA THR A 526 17.03 11.88 -9.67
C THR A 526 17.64 12.86 -8.66
N HIS A 527 17.48 12.58 -7.37
CA HIS A 527 18.08 13.40 -6.31
C HIS A 527 19.62 13.30 -6.31
N ALA A 528 20.18 12.10 -6.47
CA ALA A 528 21.62 11.89 -6.63
C ALA A 528 22.17 12.61 -7.87
N LEU A 529 21.46 12.58 -9.01
CA LEU A 529 21.83 13.31 -10.21
C LEU A 529 21.87 14.82 -9.97
N ASN A 530 20.91 15.36 -9.20
CA ASN A 530 20.90 16.77 -8.83
C ASN A 530 22.14 17.17 -8.01
N HIS A 531 22.53 16.34 -7.02
CA HIS A 531 23.79 16.53 -6.28
C HIS A 531 25.02 16.49 -7.21
N LEU A 532 25.09 15.54 -8.15
CA LEU A 532 26.18 15.47 -9.12
C LEU A 532 26.26 16.74 -9.97
N ARG A 533 25.13 17.30 -10.41
CA ARG A 533 25.08 18.57 -11.17
C ARG A 533 25.54 19.77 -10.33
N LYS A 534 25.32 19.73 -9.03
CA LYS A 534 25.80 20.74 -8.08
C LYS A 534 27.24 20.50 -7.60
N ARG A 535 27.96 19.53 -8.18
CA ARG A 535 29.33 19.13 -7.82
C ARG A 535 29.45 18.67 -6.35
N GLN A 536 28.45 17.97 -5.87
CA GLN A 536 28.36 17.38 -4.53
C GLN A 536 28.39 15.85 -4.64
N PRO A 537 29.53 15.23 -5.02
CA PRO A 537 29.58 13.80 -5.29
C PRO A 537 29.38 12.93 -4.04
N GLN A 538 29.82 13.40 -2.88
CA GLN A 538 29.69 12.65 -1.61
C GLN A 538 28.21 12.53 -1.23
N GLU A 539 27.46 13.61 -1.33
CA GLU A 539 26.02 13.65 -1.09
C GLU A 539 25.26 12.79 -2.11
N ALA A 540 25.66 12.83 -3.37
CA ALA A 540 25.08 11.96 -4.39
C ALA A 540 25.24 10.47 -4.07
N LEU A 541 26.41 10.07 -3.57
CA LEU A 541 26.67 8.69 -3.15
C LEU A 541 25.96 8.34 -1.84
N ALA A 542 25.83 9.30 -0.90
CA ALA A 542 25.10 9.10 0.34
C ALA A 542 23.64 8.70 0.10
N VAL A 543 22.97 9.32 -0.89
CA VAL A 543 21.60 8.95 -1.28
C VAL A 543 21.45 7.44 -1.59
N PHE A 544 22.44 6.84 -2.22
CA PHE A 544 22.44 5.40 -2.51
C PHE A 544 22.92 4.55 -1.32
N ASN A 545 23.90 5.03 -0.53
CA ASN A 545 24.44 4.29 0.61
C ASN A 545 23.42 4.12 1.75
N GLU A 546 22.44 5.02 1.86
CA GLU A 546 21.33 4.90 2.80
C GLU A 546 20.36 3.77 2.42
N ARG A 547 20.52 3.16 1.26
CA ARG A 547 19.64 2.16 0.68
C ARG A 547 20.38 0.88 0.35
N THR A 548 19.64 -0.24 0.36
CA THR A 548 20.16 -1.50 -0.19
C THR A 548 19.90 -1.50 -1.70
N VAL A 549 20.95 -1.23 -2.49
CA VAL A 549 20.87 -1.13 -3.94
C VAL A 549 21.32 -2.43 -4.59
N PHE A 550 20.44 -3.04 -5.36
CA PHE A 550 20.76 -4.18 -6.24
C PHE A 550 20.89 -3.67 -7.67
N ALA A 551 22.09 -3.72 -8.23
CA ALA A 551 22.38 -3.16 -9.54
C ALA A 551 21.54 -3.81 -10.68
N ASP A 552 21.21 -5.09 -10.57
CA ASP A 552 20.36 -5.85 -11.49
C ASP A 552 18.88 -5.46 -11.47
N ARG A 553 18.44 -4.75 -10.43
CA ARG A 553 17.05 -4.24 -10.30
C ARG A 553 16.88 -2.80 -10.76
N LEU A 554 17.98 -2.07 -10.92
CA LEU A 554 17.92 -0.68 -11.38
C LEU A 554 17.53 -0.61 -12.86
N LEU A 555 16.81 0.47 -13.22
CA LEU A 555 16.66 0.82 -14.63
C LEU A 555 18.00 1.28 -15.21
N PRO A 556 18.25 1.10 -16.50
CA PRO A 556 19.54 1.47 -17.10
C PRO A 556 20.00 2.89 -16.78
N GLY A 557 19.10 3.89 -16.85
CA GLY A 557 19.42 5.28 -16.53
C GLY A 557 19.68 5.52 -15.04
N GLU A 558 19.07 4.74 -14.12
CA GLU A 558 19.33 4.79 -12.68
C GLU A 558 20.72 4.21 -12.36
N LEU A 559 21.05 3.08 -12.99
CA LEU A 559 22.37 2.45 -12.89
C LEU A 559 23.46 3.38 -13.45
N ALA A 560 23.20 4.09 -14.54
CA ALA A 560 24.13 5.07 -15.10
C ALA A 560 24.44 6.21 -14.11
N ILE A 561 23.44 6.69 -13.36
CA ILE A 561 23.63 7.70 -12.33
C ILE A 561 24.44 7.16 -11.16
N LEU A 562 24.20 5.92 -10.73
CA LEU A 562 25.00 5.27 -9.67
C LEU A 562 26.47 5.10 -10.09
N VAL A 563 26.73 4.66 -11.32
CA VAL A 563 28.09 4.57 -11.90
C VAL A 563 28.77 5.94 -11.88
N ALA A 564 28.07 6.99 -12.30
CA ALA A 564 28.58 8.36 -12.29
C ALA A 564 28.87 8.85 -10.86
N ALA A 565 28.05 8.48 -9.87
CA ALA A 565 28.26 8.82 -8.46
C ALA A 565 29.51 8.15 -7.90
N PHE A 566 29.75 6.86 -8.18
CA PHE A 566 31.01 6.17 -7.80
C PHE A 566 32.23 6.84 -8.45
N GLN A 567 32.16 7.10 -9.77
CA GLN A 567 33.23 7.72 -10.52
C GLN A 567 33.60 9.12 -9.99
N ALA A 568 32.58 9.94 -9.70
CA ALA A 568 32.79 11.29 -9.19
C ALA A 568 33.40 11.32 -7.77
N ASN A 569 33.23 10.23 -6.99
CA ASN A 569 33.88 10.03 -5.68
C ASN A 569 35.25 9.36 -5.78
N GLY A 570 35.77 9.08 -6.96
CA GLY A 570 37.05 8.43 -7.17
C GLY A 570 37.05 6.91 -6.94
N ASP A 571 35.88 6.31 -6.69
CA ASP A 571 35.72 4.86 -6.53
C ASP A 571 35.59 4.17 -7.89
N THR A 572 36.71 4.13 -8.62
CA THR A 572 36.78 3.56 -9.96
C THR A 572 36.51 2.06 -9.97
N THR A 573 36.78 1.35 -8.87
CA THR A 573 36.55 -0.09 -8.76
C THR A 573 35.06 -0.40 -8.74
N ARG A 574 34.28 0.24 -7.86
CA ARG A 574 32.83 0.06 -7.82
C ARG A 574 32.14 0.63 -9.06
N ALA A 575 32.65 1.74 -9.62
CA ALA A 575 32.14 2.29 -10.87
C ALA A 575 32.24 1.28 -12.03
N ARG A 576 33.40 0.61 -12.20
CA ARG A 576 33.61 -0.42 -13.23
C ARG A 576 32.77 -1.66 -12.99
N ALA A 577 32.67 -2.13 -11.73
CA ALA A 577 31.85 -3.28 -11.39
C ALA A 577 30.35 -3.03 -11.71
N ALA A 578 29.84 -1.86 -11.37
CA ALA A 578 28.45 -1.47 -11.71
C ALA A 578 28.26 -1.26 -13.22
N ALA A 579 29.24 -0.65 -13.91
CA ALA A 579 29.20 -0.44 -15.36
C ALA A 579 29.22 -1.77 -16.15
N ALA A 580 29.81 -2.84 -15.61
CA ALA A 580 29.82 -4.16 -16.26
C ALA A 580 28.41 -4.77 -16.43
N SER A 581 27.45 -4.35 -15.61
CA SER A 581 26.03 -4.76 -15.70
C SER A 581 25.19 -3.84 -16.60
N LEU A 582 25.79 -2.81 -17.22
CA LEU A 582 25.09 -1.79 -17.96
C LEU A 582 25.16 -2.02 -19.46
N ASP A 583 24.00 -2.20 -20.11
CA ASP A 583 23.91 -2.13 -21.56
C ASP A 583 23.80 -0.67 -22.02
N VAL A 584 24.87 -0.16 -22.62
CA VAL A 584 24.97 1.23 -23.10
C VAL A 584 23.94 1.55 -24.20
N ASN A 585 23.46 0.54 -24.93
CA ASN A 585 22.42 0.74 -25.95
C ASN A 585 21.06 1.08 -25.36
N LEU A 586 20.84 0.71 -24.11
CA LEU A 586 19.62 1.01 -23.36
C LEU A 586 19.68 2.37 -22.63
N LEU A 587 20.68 3.20 -22.92
CA LEU A 587 20.82 4.54 -22.35
C LEU A 587 20.43 5.62 -23.34
N ALA A 588 19.74 6.64 -22.85
CA ALA A 588 19.56 7.88 -23.60
C ALA A 588 20.91 8.59 -23.83
N PRO A 589 21.06 9.40 -24.88
CA PRO A 589 22.35 10.05 -25.20
C PRO A 589 22.97 10.82 -24.02
N ALA A 590 22.15 11.52 -23.24
CA ALA A 590 22.61 12.25 -22.06
C ALA A 590 23.06 11.34 -20.91
N GLU A 591 22.44 10.18 -20.76
CA GLU A 591 22.82 9.16 -19.76
C GLU A 591 24.11 8.45 -20.17
N ARG A 592 24.30 8.17 -21.47
CA ARG A 592 25.57 7.65 -22.01
C ARG A 592 26.73 8.59 -21.70
N ALA A 593 26.51 9.90 -21.80
CA ALA A 593 27.54 10.90 -21.49
C ALA A 593 27.97 10.84 -20.01
N LEU A 594 27.09 10.45 -19.08
CA LEU A 594 27.44 10.30 -17.66
C LEU A 594 28.44 9.16 -17.42
N VAL A 595 28.33 8.06 -18.14
CA VAL A 595 29.17 6.85 -17.94
C VAL A 595 30.35 6.78 -18.90
N ALA A 596 30.42 7.64 -19.92
CA ALA A 596 31.51 7.65 -20.91
C ALA A 596 32.92 7.64 -20.29
N PRO A 597 33.22 8.39 -19.20
CA PRO A 597 34.55 8.37 -18.58
C PRO A 597 34.95 6.99 -18.01
N VAL A 598 33.97 6.20 -17.53
CA VAL A 598 34.21 4.86 -16.98
C VAL A 598 34.41 3.85 -18.10
N MET A 599 33.58 3.95 -19.16
CA MET A 599 33.60 3.02 -20.30
C MET A 599 34.83 3.19 -21.19
N GLN A 600 35.35 4.42 -21.37
CA GLN A 600 36.54 4.71 -22.17
C GLN A 600 37.85 4.38 -21.45
N GLY A 601 37.86 4.25 -20.12
CA GLY A 601 39.03 3.88 -19.33
C GLY A 601 39.19 2.37 -19.12
N SER A 602 38.40 1.53 -19.79
CA SER A 602 38.60 0.08 -19.80
C SER A 602 39.60 -0.24 -20.92
N PRO A 603 40.78 -0.85 -20.62
CA PRO A 603 41.73 -1.32 -21.65
C PRO A 603 41.15 -2.45 -22.46
#